data_2e11bf91727355cab645cebadb59c1b4
#
_entry.id   2e11bf91727355cab645cebadb59c1b4
#
_cell.length_a   1.000
_cell.length_b   1.000
_cell.length_c   1.000
_cell.angle_alpha   90.00
_cell.angle_beta   90.00
_cell.angle_gamma   90.00
#
_symmetry.space_group_name_H-M   'P 1'
#
loop_
_entity.id
_entity.type
_entity.pdbx_description
1 polymer ?
#
loop_
_entity_poly.entity_id
_entity_poly.type
_entity_poly.pdbx_seq_one_letter_code
_entity_poly.pdbx_strand_id
1 'polypeptide(L)'
;MARAYATFANGGWRVDPVLVERITDSQGRVLFEAAPPAPLAEEARVLPARNVFVTTSLLQDVTRVGTAARAQATLGRSDLYGKTGTTDDAVDAWFAGFHPSVAAVAWVGYSEPRSLGERESGGGLALPIWIDYMATALKGVPEVPLEQPPGVLKIDQDWVYEEWALGGWLERLPAEPDRLRSPARSASAPLLPPVSPSASAPRP
;
A
#
# COMPACT_ATOMS: atom_id res chain seq x y z
N MET A 1 -4.30 4.61 6.47
CA MET A 1 -3.29 3.70 5.88
C MET A 1 -3.43 2.28 6.46
N ALA A 2 -3.19 2.03 7.76
CA ALA A 2 -3.26 0.69 8.36
C ALA A 2 -4.56 -0.07 8.04
N ARG A 3 -5.73 0.57 8.14
CA ARG A 3 -7.02 -0.03 7.77
C ARG A 3 -7.07 -0.55 6.32
N ALA A 4 -6.48 0.18 5.36
CA ALA A 4 -6.45 -0.24 3.96
C ALA A 4 -5.59 -1.51 3.79
N TYR A 5 -4.40 -1.54 4.40
CA TYR A 5 -3.54 -2.72 4.35
C TYR A 5 -4.13 -3.91 5.13
N ALA A 6 -4.80 -3.67 6.24
CA ALA A 6 -5.54 -4.70 6.97
C ALA A 6 -6.67 -5.32 6.13
N THR A 7 -7.31 -4.55 5.24
CA THR A 7 -8.31 -5.10 4.31
C THR A 7 -7.69 -6.09 3.33
N PHE A 8 -6.48 -5.83 2.82
CA PHE A 8 -5.76 -6.82 2.00
C PHE A 8 -5.32 -8.03 2.83
N ALA A 9 -4.75 -7.82 4.01
CA ALA A 9 -4.34 -8.89 4.92
C ALA A 9 -5.51 -9.82 5.28
N ASN A 10 -6.72 -9.27 5.41
CA ASN A 10 -7.95 -9.96 5.76
C ASN A 10 -8.71 -10.50 4.53
N GLY A 11 -8.06 -10.64 3.38
CA GLY A 11 -8.67 -11.25 2.19
C GLY A 11 -9.74 -10.42 1.48
N GLY A 12 -9.82 -9.11 1.74
CA GLY A 12 -10.73 -8.18 1.08
C GLY A 12 -11.93 -7.74 1.92
N TRP A 13 -12.06 -8.21 3.16
CA TRP A 13 -13.07 -7.70 4.09
C TRP A 13 -12.60 -6.45 4.81
N ARG A 14 -13.49 -5.48 4.92
CA ARG A 14 -13.19 -4.26 5.64
C ARG A 14 -12.98 -4.52 7.13
N VAL A 15 -11.92 -3.95 7.66
CA VAL A 15 -11.63 -3.97 9.10
C VAL A 15 -11.94 -2.59 9.66
N ASP A 16 -12.82 -2.52 10.65
CA ASP A 16 -13.09 -1.28 11.38
C ASP A 16 -12.15 -1.19 12.58
N PRO A 17 -11.38 -0.08 12.71
CA PRO A 17 -10.42 0.06 13.79
C PRO A 17 -11.14 0.24 15.13
N VAL A 18 -10.68 -0.46 16.15
CA VAL A 18 -11.14 -0.31 17.52
C VAL A 18 -10.03 0.41 18.30
N LEU A 19 -10.30 1.61 18.81
CA LEU A 19 -9.34 2.39 19.58
C LEU A 19 -9.40 2.03 21.07
N VAL A 20 -10.61 1.77 21.57
CA VAL A 20 -10.85 1.40 22.99
C VAL A 20 -11.67 0.12 22.98
N GLU A 21 -11.08 -0.96 23.46
CA GLU A 21 -11.77 -2.25 23.58
C GLU A 21 -12.68 -2.31 24.79
N ARG A 22 -12.19 -1.81 25.95
CA ARG A 22 -12.93 -1.88 27.21
C ARG A 22 -12.55 -0.72 28.12
N ILE A 23 -13.54 -0.19 28.83
CA ILE A 23 -13.37 0.77 29.91
C ILE A 23 -13.97 0.17 31.19
N THR A 24 -13.20 0.15 32.24
CA THR A 24 -13.67 -0.30 33.55
C THR A 24 -13.52 0.82 34.62
N ASP A 25 -14.36 0.81 35.65
CA ASP A 25 -14.16 1.65 36.81
C ASP A 25 -13.08 1.09 37.73
N SER A 26 -12.82 1.80 38.86
CA SER A 26 -11.84 1.39 39.87
C SER A 26 -12.22 0.10 40.63
N GLN A 27 -13.46 -0.37 40.50
CA GLN A 27 -13.96 -1.60 41.08
C GLN A 27 -13.98 -2.77 40.08
N GLY A 28 -13.50 -2.54 38.84
CA GLY A 28 -13.47 -3.55 37.76
C GLY A 28 -14.80 -3.73 37.01
N ARG A 29 -15.82 -2.88 37.28
CA ARG A 29 -17.07 -2.95 36.53
C ARG A 29 -16.85 -2.40 35.11
N VAL A 30 -17.33 -3.12 34.10
CA VAL A 30 -17.28 -2.71 32.72
C VAL A 30 -18.23 -1.53 32.48
N LEU A 31 -17.69 -0.38 32.10
CA LEU A 31 -18.45 0.82 31.73
C LEU A 31 -18.71 0.86 30.22
N PHE A 32 -17.79 0.32 29.43
CA PHE A 32 -17.88 0.21 27.97
C PHE A 32 -17.13 -1.04 27.52
N GLU A 33 -17.67 -1.70 26.51
CA GLU A 33 -17.01 -2.78 25.79
C GLU A 33 -17.36 -2.66 24.30
N ALA A 34 -16.34 -2.67 23.44
CA ALA A 34 -16.52 -2.64 22.01
C ALA A 34 -17.26 -3.89 21.55
N ALA A 35 -18.17 -3.74 20.58
CA ALA A 35 -18.80 -4.88 19.97
C ALA A 35 -17.75 -5.80 19.30
N PRO A 36 -17.92 -7.12 19.40
CA PRO A 36 -17.04 -8.05 18.70
C PRO A 36 -17.12 -7.81 17.18
N PRO A 37 -16.04 -8.10 16.43
CA PRO A 37 -16.05 -7.96 15.00
C PRO A 37 -17.18 -8.81 14.37
N ALA A 38 -17.86 -8.25 13.36
CA ALA A 38 -18.91 -8.97 12.65
C ALA A 38 -18.34 -10.22 11.94
N PRO A 39 -19.10 -11.28 11.79
CA PRO A 39 -18.72 -12.44 10.98
C PRO A 39 -18.35 -12.03 9.55
N LEU A 40 -17.35 -12.70 8.98
CA LEU A 40 -16.90 -12.47 7.60
C LEU A 40 -17.90 -13.14 6.63
N ALA A 41 -18.98 -12.43 6.27
CA ALA A 41 -19.89 -12.85 5.22
C ALA A 41 -19.35 -12.43 3.84
N GLU A 42 -19.50 -13.25 2.82
CA GLU A 42 -18.96 -12.96 1.48
C GLU A 42 -19.55 -11.67 0.90
N GLU A 43 -20.82 -11.39 1.17
CA GLU A 43 -21.52 -10.17 0.75
C GLU A 43 -20.93 -8.89 1.36
N ALA A 44 -20.24 -9.01 2.49
CA ALA A 44 -19.55 -7.90 3.16
C ALA A 44 -18.11 -7.70 2.67
N ARG A 45 -17.62 -8.51 1.74
CA ARG A 45 -16.31 -8.37 1.13
C ARG A 45 -16.30 -7.11 0.25
N VAL A 46 -15.38 -6.19 0.52
CA VAL A 46 -15.27 -4.91 -0.21
C VAL A 46 -14.30 -4.97 -1.38
N LEU A 47 -13.42 -5.98 -1.42
CA LEU A 47 -12.50 -6.24 -2.53
C LEU A 47 -12.64 -7.70 -2.97
N PRO A 48 -12.86 -7.98 -4.28
CA PRO A 48 -12.90 -9.34 -4.79
C PRO A 48 -11.62 -10.13 -4.48
N ALA A 49 -11.74 -11.42 -4.15
CA ALA A 49 -10.60 -12.27 -3.76
C ALA A 49 -9.46 -12.25 -4.77
N ARG A 50 -9.76 -12.31 -6.07
CA ARG A 50 -8.75 -12.31 -7.13
C ARG A 50 -8.02 -10.97 -7.26
N ASN A 51 -8.69 -9.83 -6.98
CA ASN A 51 -8.04 -8.52 -6.96
C ASN A 51 -7.11 -8.41 -5.75
N VAL A 52 -7.54 -8.91 -4.58
CA VAL A 52 -6.69 -9.00 -3.39
C VAL A 52 -5.46 -9.85 -3.67
N PHE A 53 -5.64 -11.03 -4.26
CA PHE A 53 -4.54 -11.94 -4.59
C PHE A 53 -3.51 -11.29 -5.53
N VAL A 54 -3.96 -10.73 -6.67
CA VAL A 54 -3.05 -10.10 -7.63
C VAL A 54 -2.31 -8.91 -7.00
N THR A 55 -3.03 -8.06 -6.24
CA THR A 55 -2.39 -6.94 -5.54
C THR A 55 -1.38 -7.45 -4.50
N THR A 56 -1.73 -8.46 -3.73
CA THR A 56 -0.85 -9.05 -2.71
C THR A 56 0.39 -9.68 -3.34
N SER A 57 0.27 -10.34 -4.49
CA SER A 57 1.42 -10.89 -5.22
C SER A 57 2.38 -9.80 -5.69
N LEU A 58 1.88 -8.65 -6.16
CA LEU A 58 2.71 -7.50 -6.49
C LEU A 58 3.40 -6.89 -5.26
N LEU A 59 2.70 -6.84 -4.12
CA LEU A 59 3.29 -6.37 -2.86
C LEU A 59 4.32 -7.36 -2.30
N GLN A 60 4.19 -8.66 -2.60
CA GLN A 60 5.20 -9.67 -2.29
C GLN A 60 6.49 -9.44 -3.08
N ASP A 61 6.39 -9.10 -4.35
CA ASP A 61 7.56 -8.81 -5.18
C ASP A 61 8.34 -7.60 -4.67
N VAL A 62 7.65 -6.58 -4.15
CA VAL A 62 8.32 -5.44 -3.50
C VAL A 62 9.19 -5.87 -2.32
N THR A 63 8.71 -6.83 -1.51
CA THR A 63 9.45 -7.35 -0.33
C THR A 63 10.43 -8.47 -0.67
N ARG A 64 10.28 -9.11 -1.83
CA ARG A 64 11.15 -10.20 -2.29
C ARG A 64 12.35 -9.69 -3.09
N VAL A 65 12.12 -8.83 -4.08
CA VAL A 65 13.15 -8.37 -5.04
C VAL A 65 13.13 -6.84 -5.26
N GLY A 66 12.13 -6.14 -4.73
CA GLY A 66 11.94 -4.71 -4.93
C GLY A 66 12.57 -3.84 -3.85
N THR A 67 12.01 -2.64 -3.67
CA THR A 67 12.54 -1.61 -2.75
C THR A 67 12.52 -1.99 -1.27
N ALA A 68 11.83 -3.09 -0.92
CA ALA A 68 11.76 -3.62 0.44
C ALA A 68 12.30 -5.05 0.55
N ALA A 69 13.17 -5.51 -0.36
CA ALA A 69 13.73 -6.87 -0.36
C ALA A 69 14.42 -7.24 0.97
N ARG A 70 14.94 -6.25 1.69
CA ARG A 70 15.49 -6.41 3.04
C ARG A 70 14.50 -7.05 4.02
N ALA A 71 13.16 -6.84 3.86
CA ALA A 71 12.17 -7.39 4.77
C ALA A 71 12.20 -8.94 4.78
N GLN A 72 12.06 -9.57 3.62
CA GLN A 72 12.11 -11.03 3.52
C GLN A 72 13.49 -11.58 3.88
N ALA A 73 14.56 -10.91 3.42
CA ALA A 73 15.93 -11.34 3.72
C ALA A 73 16.24 -11.31 5.23
N THR A 74 15.76 -10.32 5.97
CA THR A 74 16.01 -10.18 7.40
C THR A 74 15.14 -11.11 8.23
N LEU A 75 13.85 -11.24 7.89
CA LEU A 75 12.91 -12.03 8.67
C LEU A 75 12.89 -13.52 8.27
N GLY A 76 13.52 -13.87 7.15
CA GLY A 76 13.62 -15.26 6.68
C GLY A 76 12.27 -15.87 6.32
N ARG A 77 11.32 -15.07 5.80
CA ARG A 77 9.96 -15.53 5.45
C ARG A 77 9.45 -14.85 4.19
N SER A 78 8.62 -15.57 3.43
CA SER A 78 8.11 -15.15 2.11
C SER A 78 6.70 -14.53 2.15
N ASP A 79 6.00 -14.63 3.27
CA ASP A 79 4.62 -14.19 3.45
C ASP A 79 4.50 -12.74 3.98
N LEU A 80 5.42 -11.90 3.52
CA LEU A 80 5.46 -10.48 3.83
C LEU A 80 5.12 -9.66 2.58
N TYR A 81 4.23 -8.72 2.75
CA TYR A 81 3.67 -7.91 1.67
C TYR A 81 3.75 -6.44 2.06
N GLY A 82 4.12 -5.56 1.13
CA GLY A 82 4.18 -4.15 1.49
C GLY A 82 4.77 -3.23 0.43
N LYS A 83 4.75 -1.93 0.72
CA LYS A 83 5.22 -0.88 -0.19
C LYS A 83 5.89 0.24 0.59
N THR A 84 7.04 0.67 0.09
CA THR A 84 7.72 1.90 0.53
C THR A 84 7.02 3.13 -0.05
N GLY A 85 7.01 4.22 0.70
CA GLY A 85 6.61 5.54 0.23
C GLY A 85 7.65 6.58 0.64
N THR A 86 7.91 7.52 -0.25
CA THR A 86 8.77 8.67 0.01
C THR A 86 8.13 9.86 -0.70
N THR A 87 7.91 10.95 0.01
CA THR A 87 7.43 12.19 -0.60
C THR A 87 8.57 12.92 -1.30
N ASP A 88 8.23 13.88 -2.15
CA ASP A 88 9.20 14.76 -2.79
C ASP A 88 10.08 15.42 -1.72
N ASP A 89 11.35 15.63 -2.04
CA ASP A 89 12.38 16.19 -1.14
C ASP A 89 12.61 15.40 0.16
N ALA A 90 12.16 14.12 0.19
CA ALA A 90 12.27 13.23 1.34
C ALA A 90 11.72 13.86 2.64
N VAL A 91 10.56 14.50 2.59
CA VAL A 91 9.90 15.11 3.76
C VAL A 91 9.28 14.03 4.64
N ASP A 92 8.71 12.99 4.02
CA ASP A 92 8.11 11.84 4.71
C ASP A 92 8.67 10.53 4.16
N ALA A 93 8.96 9.62 5.05
CA ALA A 93 9.34 8.25 4.75
C ALA A 93 8.31 7.28 5.32
N TRP A 94 7.73 6.43 4.47
CA TRP A 94 6.67 5.49 4.79
C TRP A 94 7.06 4.06 4.45
N PHE A 95 6.62 3.13 5.26
CA PHE A 95 6.44 1.75 4.86
C PHE A 95 5.10 1.24 5.39
N ALA A 96 4.28 0.72 4.49
CA ALA A 96 3.02 0.07 4.83
C ALA A 96 3.08 -1.38 4.36
N GLY A 97 2.80 -2.32 5.25
CA GLY A 97 2.89 -3.73 4.91
C GLY A 97 2.12 -4.61 5.89
N PHE A 98 2.05 -5.89 5.56
CA PHE A 98 1.32 -6.87 6.34
C PHE A 98 1.87 -8.29 6.16
N HIS A 99 1.54 -9.11 7.11
CA HIS A 99 1.41 -10.57 7.10
C HIS A 99 -0.08 -10.88 7.21
N PRO A 100 -0.61 -12.05 6.81
CA PRO A 100 -2.04 -12.35 6.90
C PRO A 100 -2.68 -12.12 8.29
N SER A 101 -1.90 -12.18 9.38
CA SER A 101 -2.39 -11.94 10.74
C SER A 101 -2.11 -10.55 11.31
N VAL A 102 -1.25 -9.75 10.68
CA VAL A 102 -0.79 -8.46 11.22
C VAL A 102 -0.56 -7.45 10.12
N ALA A 103 -1.19 -6.29 10.19
CA ALA A 103 -0.89 -5.15 9.33
C ALA A 103 -0.25 -4.03 10.15
N ALA A 104 0.84 -3.45 9.63
CA ALA A 104 1.56 -2.37 10.30
C ALA A 104 1.97 -1.29 9.30
N VAL A 105 2.02 -0.05 9.78
CA VAL A 105 2.50 1.10 9.02
C VAL A 105 3.52 1.83 9.86
N ALA A 106 4.70 2.05 9.30
CA ALA A 106 5.73 2.89 9.87
C ALA A 106 5.83 4.21 9.09
N TRP A 107 5.93 5.29 9.80
CA TRP A 107 6.13 6.64 9.27
C TRP A 107 7.23 7.36 10.03
N VAL A 108 8.05 8.06 9.28
CA VAL A 108 9.09 8.95 9.80
C VAL A 108 8.94 10.29 9.11
N GLY A 109 8.83 11.34 9.90
CA GLY A 109 8.67 12.71 9.43
C GLY A 109 8.75 13.70 10.59
N TYR A 110 8.77 14.98 10.27
CA TYR A 110 8.74 16.06 11.25
C TYR A 110 7.31 16.64 11.35
N SER A 111 6.94 17.12 12.53
CA SER A 111 5.65 17.81 12.74
C SER A 111 5.49 19.03 11.83
N GLU A 112 6.59 19.74 11.58
CA GLU A 112 6.66 20.78 10.56
C GLU A 112 7.41 20.22 9.35
N PRO A 113 6.83 20.27 8.14
CA PRO A 113 7.41 19.67 6.94
C PRO A 113 8.81 20.20 6.66
N ARG A 114 9.80 19.31 6.68
CA ARG A 114 11.19 19.57 6.28
C ARG A 114 11.86 18.29 5.84
N SER A 115 12.86 18.38 4.99
CA SER A 115 13.59 17.22 4.50
C SER A 115 14.20 16.39 5.64
N LEU A 116 14.11 15.09 5.51
CA LEU A 116 14.77 14.08 6.35
C LEU A 116 16.25 13.92 5.97
N GLY A 117 16.64 14.35 4.77
CA GLY A 117 18.00 14.27 4.22
C GLY A 117 17.98 13.85 2.74
N GLU A 118 19.02 14.19 2.00
CA GLU A 118 19.09 14.03 0.53
C GLU A 118 19.01 12.57 0.02
N ARG A 119 19.28 11.59 0.88
CA ARG A 119 19.28 10.16 0.53
C ARG A 119 18.30 9.34 1.35
N GLU A 120 17.46 10.01 2.11
CA GLU A 120 16.51 9.33 2.98
C GLU A 120 15.27 8.87 2.21
N SER A 121 14.76 7.71 2.59
CA SER A 121 13.63 7.08 1.90
C SER A 121 12.83 6.18 2.84
N GLY A 122 11.65 5.79 2.41
CA GLY A 122 10.84 4.80 3.12
C GLY A 122 11.58 3.47 3.32
N GLY A 123 12.39 3.04 2.35
CA GLY A 123 13.23 1.85 2.46
C GLY A 123 14.38 1.99 3.45
N GLY A 124 14.92 3.21 3.60
CA GLY A 124 16.03 3.50 4.53
C GLY A 124 15.58 3.71 5.97
N LEU A 125 14.50 4.47 6.18
CA LEU A 125 14.06 4.91 7.51
C LEU A 125 12.86 4.11 8.06
N ALA A 126 11.77 4.02 7.31
CA ALA A 126 10.54 3.42 7.80
C ALA A 126 10.54 1.89 7.76
N LEU A 127 11.15 1.28 6.73
CA LEU A 127 11.22 -0.16 6.59
C LEU A 127 11.97 -0.86 7.74
N PRO A 128 13.12 -0.39 8.24
CA PRO A 128 13.77 -1.00 9.39
C PRO A 128 12.87 -1.06 10.63
N ILE A 129 12.16 0.03 10.94
CA ILE A 129 11.21 0.10 12.06
C ILE A 129 10.10 -0.95 11.90
N TRP A 130 9.57 -1.08 10.69
CA TRP A 130 8.56 -2.08 10.37
C TRP A 130 9.10 -3.51 10.52
N ILE A 131 10.34 -3.78 10.08
CA ILE A 131 11.00 -5.09 10.22
C ILE A 131 11.14 -5.46 11.70
N ASP A 132 11.63 -4.56 12.54
CA ASP A 132 11.81 -4.78 13.97
C ASP A 132 10.48 -5.07 14.69
N TYR A 133 9.43 -4.32 14.32
CA TYR A 133 8.08 -4.59 14.80
C TYR A 133 7.59 -5.98 14.39
N MET A 134 7.70 -6.33 13.11
CA MET A 134 7.24 -7.62 12.59
C MET A 134 8.06 -8.81 13.13
N ALA A 135 9.36 -8.63 13.37
CA ALA A 135 10.19 -9.64 14.03
C ALA A 135 9.64 -10.06 15.40
N THR A 136 9.08 -9.10 16.12
CA THR A 136 8.44 -9.35 17.42
C THR A 136 7.02 -9.89 17.26
N ALA A 137 6.20 -9.26 16.41
CA ALA A 137 4.80 -9.61 16.22
C ALA A 137 4.59 -11.01 15.61
N LEU A 138 5.54 -11.47 14.77
CA LEU A 138 5.45 -12.77 14.10
C LEU A 138 6.27 -13.87 14.81
N LYS A 139 6.78 -13.61 16.00
CA LYS A 139 7.51 -14.64 16.76
C LYS A 139 6.62 -15.84 17.06
N GLY A 140 7.00 -17.02 16.53
CA GLY A 140 6.23 -18.26 16.69
C GLY A 140 4.98 -18.36 15.79
N VAL A 141 4.73 -17.38 14.93
CA VAL A 141 3.67 -17.44 13.92
C VAL A 141 4.17 -18.24 12.71
N PRO A 142 3.48 -19.32 12.30
CA PRO A 142 3.87 -20.09 11.13
C PRO A 142 3.78 -19.26 9.86
N GLU A 143 4.58 -19.64 8.85
CA GLU A 143 4.52 -19.04 7.53
C GLU A 143 3.25 -19.48 6.80
N VAL A 144 2.58 -18.55 6.12
CA VAL A 144 1.32 -18.78 5.41
C VAL A 144 1.51 -18.49 3.93
N PRO A 145 1.47 -19.51 3.06
CA PRO A 145 1.60 -19.30 1.62
C PRO A 145 0.43 -18.47 1.07
N LEU A 146 0.69 -17.68 0.03
CA LEU A 146 -0.33 -16.95 -0.68
C LEU A 146 -1.14 -17.93 -1.56
N GLU A 147 -2.38 -18.18 -1.20
CA GLU A 147 -3.26 -19.12 -1.90
C GLU A 147 -3.91 -18.48 -3.13
N GLN A 148 -3.80 -19.16 -4.27
CA GLN A 148 -4.38 -18.72 -5.54
C GLN A 148 -5.90 -18.94 -5.52
N PRO A 149 -6.73 -17.90 -5.71
CA PRO A 149 -8.17 -18.04 -5.80
C PRO A 149 -8.60 -18.51 -7.19
N PRO A 150 -9.82 -19.04 -7.33
CA PRO A 150 -10.41 -19.31 -8.65
C PRO A 150 -10.46 -18.07 -9.53
N GLY A 151 -10.34 -18.27 -10.86
CA GLY A 151 -10.41 -17.19 -11.84
C GLY A 151 -9.12 -16.37 -11.99
N VAL A 152 -7.98 -16.86 -11.46
CA VAL A 152 -6.64 -16.32 -11.69
C VAL A 152 -5.75 -17.45 -12.17
N LEU A 153 -4.98 -17.21 -13.22
CA LEU A 153 -4.02 -18.17 -13.79
C LEU A 153 -2.62 -17.59 -13.74
N LYS A 154 -1.63 -18.48 -13.67
CA LYS A 154 -0.23 -18.09 -13.81
C LYS A 154 0.22 -18.38 -15.24
N ILE A 155 0.66 -17.34 -15.95
CA ILE A 155 1.24 -17.44 -17.29
C ILE A 155 2.67 -16.92 -17.20
N ASP A 156 3.64 -17.80 -17.43
CA ASP A 156 5.06 -17.53 -17.20
C ASP A 156 5.33 -17.08 -15.75
N GLN A 157 5.65 -15.80 -15.55
CA GLN A 157 5.90 -15.22 -14.24
C GLN A 157 4.76 -14.34 -13.73
N ASP A 158 3.74 -14.09 -14.56
CA ASP A 158 2.68 -13.14 -14.29
C ASP A 158 1.37 -13.82 -13.90
N TRP A 159 0.60 -13.14 -13.05
CA TRP A 159 -0.75 -13.52 -12.69
C TRP A 159 -1.75 -12.77 -13.57
N VAL A 160 -2.61 -13.52 -14.28
CA VAL A 160 -3.65 -12.97 -15.14
C VAL A 160 -5.02 -13.49 -14.75
N TYR A 161 -6.05 -12.71 -14.98
CA TYR A 161 -7.40 -13.21 -14.83
C TYR A 161 -7.72 -14.19 -15.96
N GLU A 162 -8.42 -15.28 -15.62
CA GLU A 162 -8.74 -16.37 -16.52
C GLU A 162 -9.43 -15.91 -17.83
N GLU A 163 -10.35 -14.95 -17.72
CA GLU A 163 -11.05 -14.36 -18.86
C GLU A 163 -10.15 -13.64 -19.85
N TRP A 164 -8.93 -13.28 -19.45
CA TRP A 164 -7.96 -12.61 -20.31
C TRP A 164 -6.82 -13.52 -20.81
N ALA A 165 -6.69 -14.69 -20.20
CA ALA A 165 -5.65 -15.66 -20.56
C ALA A 165 -5.81 -16.21 -21.98
N LEU A 166 -7.04 -16.27 -22.50
CA LEU A 166 -7.40 -16.83 -23.80
C LEU A 166 -7.50 -15.79 -24.94
N GLY A 167 -6.89 -14.59 -24.78
CA GLY A 167 -6.83 -13.59 -25.83
C GLY A 167 -8.03 -12.64 -25.87
N GLY A 168 -8.81 -12.54 -24.78
CA GLY A 168 -9.83 -11.51 -24.62
C GLY A 168 -9.16 -10.14 -24.32
N TRP A 169 -9.48 -9.13 -25.10
CA TRP A 169 -9.29 -7.68 -24.90
C TRP A 169 -7.89 -7.08 -24.67
N LEU A 170 -6.88 -7.82 -24.25
CA LEU A 170 -5.50 -7.34 -24.26
C LEU A 170 -4.80 -7.83 -25.51
N GLU A 171 -4.90 -7.05 -26.59
CA GLU A 171 -3.78 -7.01 -27.55
C GLU A 171 -2.52 -6.79 -26.71
N ARG A 172 -1.59 -7.74 -26.74
CA ARG A 172 -0.25 -7.51 -26.19
C ARG A 172 0.22 -6.21 -26.80
N LEU A 173 0.40 -5.19 -25.97
CA LEU A 173 1.11 -3.99 -26.42
C LEU A 173 2.41 -4.50 -26.99
N PRO A 174 2.67 -4.34 -28.31
CA PRO A 174 3.92 -4.79 -28.87
C PRO A 174 5.02 -4.14 -28.04
N ALA A 175 5.93 -4.95 -27.51
CA ALA A 175 7.13 -4.48 -26.86
C ALA A 175 8.02 -3.83 -27.93
N GLU A 176 7.64 -2.66 -28.40
CA GLU A 176 8.51 -1.79 -29.19
C GLU A 176 9.33 -0.96 -28.20
N PRO A 177 10.65 -1.20 -28.13
CA PRO A 177 11.55 -0.46 -27.25
C PRO A 177 11.62 1.04 -27.57
N ASP A 178 10.98 1.52 -28.62
CA ASP A 178 11.16 2.88 -29.15
C ASP A 178 10.03 3.88 -28.79
N ARG A 179 8.94 3.44 -28.14
CA ARG A 179 7.85 4.38 -27.72
C ARG A 179 8.04 5.04 -26.37
N LEU A 180 9.12 4.74 -25.67
CA LEU A 180 9.52 5.46 -24.44
C LEU A 180 10.43 6.66 -24.70
N ARG A 181 10.71 7.00 -25.95
CA ARG A 181 11.28 8.31 -26.29
C ARG A 181 10.16 9.32 -26.22
N SER A 182 10.16 10.14 -25.19
CA SER A 182 9.34 11.36 -25.08
C SER A 182 9.31 12.06 -26.44
N PRO A 183 8.14 12.45 -26.97
CA PRO A 183 8.11 13.30 -28.14
C PRO A 183 8.89 14.56 -27.83
N ALA A 184 9.89 14.85 -28.65
CA ALA A 184 10.62 16.10 -28.60
C ALA A 184 9.60 17.23 -28.50
N ARG A 185 9.74 18.09 -27.51
CA ARG A 185 8.93 19.30 -27.39
C ARG A 185 9.03 20.06 -28.72
N SER A 186 8.00 19.97 -29.54
CA SER A 186 7.81 20.87 -30.65
C SER A 186 7.58 22.26 -30.03
N ALA A 187 8.58 23.12 -30.21
CA ALA A 187 8.45 24.53 -29.91
C ALA A 187 7.38 25.10 -30.84
N SER A 188 6.34 25.69 -30.28
CA SER A 188 5.46 26.72 -30.83
C SER A 188 4.03 26.54 -30.31
N ALA A 189 3.81 26.94 -29.06
CA ALA A 189 2.49 27.43 -28.65
C ALA A 189 2.59 28.96 -28.55
N PRO A 190 1.68 29.74 -29.14
CA PRO A 190 1.71 31.19 -29.05
C PRO A 190 1.41 31.62 -27.63
N LEU A 191 2.22 32.55 -27.14
CA LEU A 191 2.03 33.24 -25.86
C LEU A 191 0.69 33.98 -25.89
N LEU A 192 -0.20 33.67 -24.96
CA LEU A 192 -1.36 34.51 -24.67
C LEU A 192 -0.88 35.87 -24.16
N PRO A 193 -1.56 37.00 -24.56
CA PRO A 193 -1.16 38.34 -24.10
C PRO A 193 -1.46 38.48 -22.58
N PRO A 194 -0.69 39.32 -21.89
CA PRO A 194 -0.87 39.55 -20.45
C PRO A 194 -2.24 40.23 -20.17
N VAL A 195 -2.94 39.69 -19.20
CA VAL A 195 -4.19 40.27 -18.67
C VAL A 195 -3.81 41.50 -17.84
N SER A 196 -4.28 42.68 -18.27
CA SER A 196 -4.13 43.94 -17.54
C SER A 196 -4.91 43.89 -16.23
N PRO A 197 -4.39 44.40 -15.11
CA PRO A 197 -5.14 44.49 -13.87
C PRO A 197 -6.21 45.62 -13.99
N SER A 198 -7.47 45.29 -13.75
CA SER A 198 -8.55 46.24 -13.67
C SER A 198 -8.42 47.13 -12.43
N ALA A 199 -8.54 48.41 -12.63
CA ALA A 199 -8.49 49.46 -11.62
C ALA A 199 -9.54 49.27 -10.51
N SER A 200 -9.10 49.39 -9.27
CA SER A 200 -9.91 49.46 -8.07
C SER A 200 -10.79 50.68 -8.05
N ALA A 201 -12.10 50.46 -7.89
CA ALA A 201 -13.07 51.55 -7.58
C ALA A 201 -12.97 51.92 -6.08
N PRO A 202 -13.15 53.22 -5.72
CA PRO A 202 -13.13 53.65 -4.32
C PRO A 202 -14.44 53.30 -3.61
N ARG A 203 -14.31 52.89 -2.35
CA ARG A 203 -15.45 52.73 -1.43
C ARG A 203 -15.88 54.09 -0.85
N PRO A 204 -17.19 54.29 -0.60
CA PRO A 204 -17.67 55.38 0.22
C PRO A 204 -17.42 55.15 1.73
#